data_aee537c3ea5610697049ee63c72d21cf
#
_entry.id   aee537c3ea5610697049ee63c72d21cf
#
_cell.length_a   1.000
_cell.length_b   1.000
_cell.length_c   1.000
_cell.angle_alpha   90.00
_cell.angle_beta   90.00
_cell.angle_gamma   90.00
#
_symmetry.space_group_name_H-M   'P 1'
#
loop_
_entity.id
_entity.type
_entity.pdbx_description
1 polymer ?
#
loop_
_entity_poly.entity_id
_entity_poly.type
_entity_poly.pdbx_seq_one_letter_code
_entity_poly.pdbx_strand_id
1 'polypeptide(L)'
;MIYAKHDIIVLNKRLDKETRRDIFVPTQISGVTMYDRRSSSRTGDFRAEDEDYKIRIPVSAAVQGGRTFVQSGAYDKMTDEEASEHWTLHNDDLLIILASGLEDVDSAIIADEKITEPQAEAVASTYGYQETLVHISEYADNTLRGSASTRHWRVGGA
;
A
#
# COMPACT_ATOMS: atom_id res chain seq x y z
N MET A 1 -16.86 -9.92 -14.76
CA MET A 1 -17.09 -9.39 -13.41
C MET A 1 -16.36 -8.10 -13.20
N ILE A 2 -17.04 -7.11 -12.70
CA ILE A 2 -16.43 -5.83 -12.43
C ILE A 2 -16.14 -5.75 -10.93
N TYR A 3 -14.89 -5.59 -10.57
CA TYR A 3 -14.53 -5.43 -9.18
C TYR A 3 -14.63 -3.96 -8.79
N ALA A 4 -15.07 -3.72 -7.57
CA ALA A 4 -15.11 -2.36 -7.06
C ALA A 4 -13.68 -1.81 -6.97
N LYS A 5 -13.52 -0.54 -7.33
CA LYS A 5 -12.23 0.11 -7.21
C LYS A 5 -12.06 0.70 -5.83
N HIS A 6 -10.84 0.66 -5.36
CA HIS A 6 -10.50 1.18 -4.05
C HIS A 6 -9.38 2.19 -4.16
N ASP A 7 -9.29 3.03 -3.15
CA ASP A 7 -8.15 3.91 -2.97
C ASP A 7 -7.31 3.33 -1.84
N ILE A 8 -6.01 3.42 -1.97
CA ILE A 8 -5.09 2.88 -0.98
C ILE A 8 -4.01 3.88 -0.63
N ILE A 9 -3.36 3.64 0.49
CA ILE A 9 -2.14 4.35 0.87
C ILE A 9 -1.07 3.28 1.03
N VAL A 10 -0.03 3.35 0.21
CA VAL A 10 1.14 2.49 0.35
C VAL A 10 2.12 3.20 1.27
N LEU A 11 2.63 2.49 2.26
CA LEU A 11 3.54 3.04 3.25
C LEU A 11 4.89 2.36 3.07
N ASN A 12 5.80 3.08 2.43
CA ASN A 12 7.13 2.54 2.14
C ASN A 12 8.08 2.76 3.31
N LYS A 13 8.65 1.68 3.79
CA LYS A 13 9.55 1.71 4.93
C LYS A 13 10.90 2.32 4.56
N ARG A 14 11.36 3.23 5.38
CA ARG A 14 12.67 3.85 5.25
C ARG A 14 13.27 4.03 6.62
N LEU A 15 14.59 4.04 6.68
CA LEU A 15 15.29 4.35 7.91
C LEU A 15 15.44 5.87 8.02
N ASP A 16 14.95 6.42 9.10
CA ASP A 16 15.15 7.85 9.39
C ASP A 16 16.54 8.02 9.97
N LYS A 17 17.38 8.76 9.27
CA LYS A 17 18.77 8.95 9.64
C LYS A 17 18.95 9.75 10.93
N GLU A 18 18.00 10.60 11.24
CA GLU A 18 18.09 11.43 12.44
C GLU A 18 17.77 10.64 13.71
N THR A 19 16.69 9.86 13.68
CA THR A 19 16.24 9.09 14.83
C THR A 19 16.75 7.66 14.82
N ARG A 20 17.23 7.20 13.68
CA ARG A 20 17.66 5.81 13.44
C ARG A 20 16.53 4.81 13.66
N ARG A 21 15.31 5.25 13.42
CA ARG A 21 14.13 4.40 13.52
C ARG A 21 13.49 4.23 12.15
N ASP A 22 12.72 3.17 12.02
CA ASP A 22 11.97 2.95 10.82
C ASP A 22 10.80 3.92 10.78
N ILE A 23 10.65 4.56 9.63
CA ILE A 23 9.49 5.40 9.34
C ILE A 23 8.89 4.92 8.03
N PHE A 24 7.70 5.38 7.74
CA PHE A 24 6.99 5.00 6.53
C PHE A 24 6.62 6.25 5.75
N VAL A 25 6.85 6.19 4.45
CA VAL A 25 6.53 7.30 3.53
C VAL A 25 5.22 6.95 2.83
N PRO A 26 4.15 7.71 3.09
CA PRO A 26 2.85 7.40 2.48
C PRO A 26 2.75 7.88 1.04
N THR A 27 2.17 7.05 0.18
CA THR A 27 1.82 7.41 -1.18
C THR A 27 0.38 6.98 -1.43
N GLN A 28 -0.45 7.93 -1.82
CA GLN A 28 -1.84 7.67 -2.12
C GLN A 28 -1.97 7.18 -3.55
N ILE A 29 -2.71 6.11 -3.75
CA ILE A 29 -2.95 5.54 -5.06
C ILE A 29 -4.45 5.27 -5.22
N SER A 30 -5.04 5.78 -6.29
CA SER A 30 -6.46 5.61 -6.57
C SER A 30 -6.69 4.66 -7.74
N GLY A 31 -7.81 3.95 -7.70
CA GLY A 31 -8.20 3.11 -8.81
C GLY A 31 -7.59 1.73 -8.80
N VAL A 32 -7.29 1.21 -7.62
CA VAL A 32 -6.78 -0.16 -7.48
C VAL A 32 -7.95 -1.13 -7.33
N THR A 33 -7.69 -2.40 -7.57
CA THR A 33 -8.68 -3.45 -7.46
C THR A 33 -8.25 -4.47 -6.40
N MET A 34 -9.13 -4.75 -5.46
CA MET A 34 -8.93 -5.85 -4.53
C MET A 34 -9.59 -7.07 -5.15
N TYR A 35 -8.81 -8.03 -5.60
CA TYR A 35 -9.35 -9.15 -6.36
C TYR A 35 -9.46 -10.44 -5.57
N ASP A 36 -8.85 -10.51 -4.43
CA ASP A 36 -8.98 -11.67 -3.56
C ASP A 36 -8.88 -11.20 -2.12
N ARG A 37 -9.86 -11.58 -1.34
CA ARG A 37 -9.85 -11.36 0.08
C ARG A 37 -10.23 -12.69 0.69
N ARG A 38 -9.21 -13.41 1.10
CA ARG A 38 -9.43 -14.72 1.63
C ARG A 38 -9.58 -14.66 3.14
N SER A 39 -10.70 -15.13 3.61
CA SER A 39 -10.92 -15.31 5.01
C SER A 39 -10.67 -16.78 5.32
N SER A 40 -10.00 -17.07 6.41
CA SER A 40 -9.75 -18.44 6.79
C SER A 40 -10.92 -19.02 7.54
N SER A 41 -12.08 -18.89 6.97
CA SER A 41 -13.31 -19.39 7.57
C SER A 41 -13.49 -20.89 7.41
N ARG A 42 -12.43 -21.63 7.26
CA ARG A 42 -12.49 -22.99 7.05
C ARG A 42 -12.94 -23.71 8.25
N THR A 43 -13.57 -24.80 8.04
CA THR A 43 -14.02 -25.63 9.12
C THR A 43 -12.85 -26.15 9.91
N GLY A 44 -13.08 -26.45 11.11
CA GLY A 44 -12.07 -26.99 11.99
C GLY A 44 -11.54 -25.93 12.92
N ASP A 45 -10.33 -26.04 13.24
CA ASP A 45 -9.72 -25.27 14.29
C ASP A 45 -8.98 -24.06 13.81
N PHE A 46 -9.46 -23.48 12.70
CA PHE A 46 -8.75 -22.46 12.14
C PHE A 46 -8.96 -21.14 12.66
N ARG A 47 -8.06 -20.30 12.54
CA ARG A 47 -8.01 -18.96 12.94
C ARG A 47 -8.75 -18.14 11.97
N ALA A 48 -9.79 -17.52 12.39
CA ALA A 48 -10.57 -16.64 11.56
C ALA A 48 -9.85 -15.33 11.26
N GLU A 49 -8.85 -15.03 12.01
CA GLU A 49 -8.10 -13.80 11.82
C GLU A 49 -7.09 -13.86 10.68
N ASP A 50 -6.88 -15.02 10.10
CA ASP A 50 -5.95 -15.13 8.98
C ASP A 50 -6.63 -14.69 7.70
N GLU A 51 -6.67 -13.40 7.47
CA GLU A 51 -7.23 -12.85 6.26
C GLU A 51 -6.11 -12.37 5.34
N ASP A 52 -6.21 -12.72 4.06
CA ASP A 52 -5.27 -12.25 3.06
C ASP A 52 -5.96 -11.27 2.15
N TYR A 53 -5.26 -10.19 1.86
CA TYR A 53 -5.72 -9.20 0.91
C TYR A 53 -4.83 -9.26 -0.31
N LYS A 54 -5.44 -9.33 -1.49
CA LYS A 54 -4.70 -9.30 -2.74
C LYS A 54 -5.20 -8.16 -3.60
N ILE A 55 -4.28 -7.30 -3.97
CA ILE A 55 -4.58 -6.05 -4.62
C ILE A 55 -3.82 -5.98 -5.93
N ARG A 56 -4.49 -5.46 -6.94
CA ARG A 56 -3.88 -5.20 -8.22
C ARG A 56 -3.87 -3.70 -8.45
N ILE A 57 -2.68 -3.15 -8.66
CA ILE A 57 -2.50 -1.74 -8.92
C ILE A 57 -2.21 -1.61 -10.42
N PRO A 58 -3.18 -1.14 -11.23
CA PRO A 58 -2.92 -1.01 -12.66
C PRO A 58 -1.94 0.13 -12.92
N VAL A 59 -1.17 0.03 -14.01
CA VAL A 59 -0.21 1.08 -14.36
C VAL A 59 -0.92 2.42 -14.61
N SER A 60 -2.21 2.38 -14.91
CA SER A 60 -3.00 3.59 -15.12
C SER A 60 -3.54 4.20 -13.84
N ALA A 61 -3.28 3.60 -12.68
CA ALA A 61 -3.76 4.13 -11.41
C ALA A 61 -3.20 5.53 -11.18
N ALA A 62 -4.02 6.38 -10.54
CA ALA A 62 -3.58 7.73 -10.20
C ALA A 62 -2.74 7.69 -8.94
N VAL A 63 -1.50 8.10 -9.05
CA VAL A 63 -0.54 8.09 -7.94
C VAL A 63 -0.30 9.52 -7.49
N GLN A 64 -0.24 9.71 -6.18
CA GLN A 64 -0.02 11.01 -5.57
C GLN A 64 1.17 11.73 -6.19
N GLY A 65 0.95 12.97 -6.63
CA GLY A 65 2.01 13.79 -7.18
C GLY A 65 2.68 13.25 -8.44
N GLY A 66 2.07 12.26 -9.08
CA GLY A 66 2.68 11.65 -10.25
C GLY A 66 3.95 10.86 -9.96
N ARG A 67 4.14 10.44 -8.71
CA ARG A 67 5.34 9.67 -8.32
C ARG A 67 5.49 8.43 -9.17
N THR A 68 6.73 8.10 -9.51
CA THR A 68 7.04 6.96 -10.36
C THR A 68 7.50 5.77 -9.53
N PHE A 69 7.10 4.58 -9.96
CA PHE A 69 7.54 3.35 -9.30
C PHE A 69 9.01 3.08 -9.62
N VAL A 70 9.75 2.68 -8.61
CA VAL A 70 11.12 2.18 -8.78
C VAL A 70 11.27 0.90 -7.96
N GLN A 71 12.23 0.08 -8.31
CA GLN A 71 12.48 -1.16 -7.57
C GLN A 71 12.99 -0.83 -6.17
N SER A 72 12.70 -1.69 -5.21
CA SER A 72 13.01 -1.45 -3.81
C SER A 72 14.50 -1.17 -3.56
N GLY A 73 15.37 -1.91 -4.24
CA GLY A 73 16.80 -1.70 -4.08
C GLY A 73 17.26 -0.32 -4.50
N ALA A 74 16.68 0.20 -5.59
CA ALA A 74 16.98 1.55 -6.04
C ALA A 74 16.41 2.60 -5.09
N TYR A 75 15.19 2.36 -4.61
CA TYR A 75 14.53 3.27 -3.67
C TYR A 75 15.34 3.42 -2.38
N ASP A 76 15.84 2.30 -1.86
CA ASP A 76 16.57 2.30 -0.60
C ASP A 76 17.89 3.08 -0.67
N LYS A 77 18.43 3.25 -1.85
CA LYS A 77 19.66 4.00 -2.06
C LYS A 77 19.42 5.49 -2.29
N MET A 78 18.16 5.89 -2.46
CA MET A 78 17.83 7.27 -2.71
C MET A 78 17.93 8.12 -1.45
N THR A 79 18.21 9.42 -1.65
CA THR A 79 18.06 10.38 -0.56
C THR A 79 16.57 10.57 -0.29
N ASP A 80 16.24 11.17 0.85
CA ASP A 80 14.84 11.43 1.16
C ASP A 80 14.18 12.32 0.12
N GLU A 81 14.93 13.29 -0.40
CA GLU A 81 14.44 14.18 -1.44
C GLU A 81 14.14 13.42 -2.74
N GLU A 82 15.04 12.55 -3.17
CA GLU A 82 14.82 11.72 -4.34
C GLU A 82 13.65 10.77 -4.14
N ALA A 83 13.60 10.12 -2.98
CA ALA A 83 12.55 9.17 -2.66
C ALA A 83 11.15 9.82 -2.65
N SER A 84 11.07 11.12 -2.37
CA SER A 84 9.79 11.83 -2.36
C SER A 84 9.11 11.90 -3.72
N GLU A 85 9.86 11.65 -4.80
CA GLU A 85 9.34 11.66 -6.16
C GLU A 85 9.01 10.26 -6.68
N HIS A 86 9.21 9.25 -5.84
CA HIS A 86 9.03 7.84 -6.22
C HIS A 86 8.25 7.07 -5.18
N TRP A 87 7.83 5.89 -5.55
CA TRP A 87 7.25 4.92 -4.63
C TRP A 87 7.75 3.53 -5.00
N THR A 88 7.62 2.61 -4.10
CA THR A 88 8.09 1.25 -4.32
C THR A 88 7.25 0.24 -3.55
N LEU A 89 7.67 -0.99 -3.58
CA LEU A 89 7.07 -2.07 -2.81
C LEU A 89 8.19 -2.90 -2.19
N HIS A 90 8.10 -3.10 -0.88
CA HIS A 90 9.00 -4.00 -0.16
C HIS A 90 8.15 -5.01 0.58
N ASN A 91 8.71 -6.17 0.86
CA ASN A 91 8.14 -7.01 1.90
C ASN A 91 8.32 -6.25 3.23
N ASP A 92 7.33 -6.33 4.08
CA ASP A 92 7.25 -5.60 5.35
C ASP A 92 6.85 -4.12 5.22
N ASP A 93 6.54 -3.65 4.03
CA ASP A 93 5.85 -2.37 3.88
C ASP A 93 4.42 -2.51 4.39
N LEU A 94 3.80 -1.38 4.66
CA LEU A 94 2.43 -1.34 5.13
C LEU A 94 1.51 -0.79 4.05
N LEU A 95 0.24 -1.12 4.15
CA LEU A 95 -0.76 -0.67 3.20
C LEU A 95 -2.08 -0.48 3.91
N ILE A 96 -2.77 0.59 3.58
CA ILE A 96 -4.13 0.84 4.08
C ILE A 96 -5.06 0.85 2.89
N ILE A 97 -6.04 -0.03 2.91
CA ILE A 97 -7.12 0.00 1.93
C ILE A 97 -8.18 0.90 2.54
N LEU A 98 -8.53 1.96 1.86
CA LEU A 98 -9.48 2.92 2.41
C LEU A 98 -10.91 2.40 2.30
N ALA A 99 -11.66 2.52 3.36
CA ALA A 99 -13.06 2.11 3.38
C ALA A 99 -13.92 3.07 2.54
N SER A 100 -13.51 4.33 2.49
CA SER A 100 -14.15 5.38 1.67
C SER A 100 -13.10 5.97 0.74
N GLY A 101 -13.49 6.92 -0.07
CA GLY A 101 -12.53 7.56 -0.97
C GLY A 101 -11.49 8.40 -0.24
N LEU A 102 -10.46 8.80 -0.97
CA LEU A 102 -9.39 9.64 -0.42
C LEU A 102 -9.89 10.97 0.11
N GLU A 103 -10.98 11.48 -0.44
CA GLU A 103 -11.54 12.74 -0.01
C GLU A 103 -12.04 12.71 1.43
N ASP A 104 -12.28 11.54 1.97
CA ASP A 104 -12.76 11.40 3.34
C ASP A 104 -11.63 11.33 4.36
N VAL A 105 -10.40 11.23 3.88
CA VAL A 105 -9.23 11.13 4.76
C VAL A 105 -8.73 12.54 5.06
N ASP A 106 -8.38 12.77 6.32
CA ASP A 106 -7.82 14.04 6.73
C ASP A 106 -6.54 14.31 5.95
N SER A 107 -6.55 15.38 5.16
CA SER A 107 -5.42 15.73 4.31
C SER A 107 -4.14 16.02 5.10
N ALA A 108 -4.27 16.45 6.36
CA ALA A 108 -3.11 16.70 7.19
C ALA A 108 -2.35 15.41 7.50
N ILE A 109 -3.05 14.30 7.60
CA ILE A 109 -2.43 13.01 7.88
C ILE A 109 -1.68 12.51 6.64
N ILE A 110 -2.27 12.72 5.46
CA ILE A 110 -1.68 12.22 4.24
C ILE A 110 -0.60 13.14 3.70
N ALA A 111 -0.58 14.39 4.14
CA ALA A 111 0.43 15.34 3.73
C ALA A 111 1.78 15.12 4.42
N ASP A 112 1.79 14.36 5.52
CA ASP A 112 3.02 14.06 6.20
C ASP A 112 3.95 13.27 5.30
N GLU A 113 5.19 13.69 5.23
CA GLU A 113 6.18 13.04 4.40
C GLU A 113 6.64 11.71 4.99
N LYS A 114 6.45 11.53 6.28
CA LYS A 114 6.83 10.30 6.97
C LYS A 114 6.05 10.14 8.26
N ILE A 115 5.64 8.92 8.52
CA ILE A 115 4.89 8.59 9.73
C ILE A 115 5.46 7.33 10.37
N THR A 116 5.18 7.17 11.64
CA THR A 116 5.58 5.96 12.38
C THR A 116 4.52 4.88 12.22
N GLU A 117 4.87 3.65 12.58
CA GLU A 117 3.90 2.56 12.53
C GLU A 117 2.68 2.79 13.43
N PRO A 118 2.82 3.27 14.68
CA PRO A 118 1.64 3.60 15.48
C PRO A 118 0.74 4.65 14.85
N GLN A 119 1.31 5.62 14.13
CA GLN A 119 0.51 6.60 13.39
C GLN A 119 -0.23 5.94 12.24
N ALA A 120 0.43 5.00 11.54
CA ALA A 120 -0.21 4.24 10.48
C ALA A 120 -1.37 3.40 11.01
N GLU A 121 -1.20 2.79 12.17
CA GLU A 121 -2.26 2.03 12.82
C GLU A 121 -3.46 2.91 13.16
N ALA A 122 -3.21 4.12 13.62
CA ALA A 122 -4.28 5.07 13.93
C ALA A 122 -5.05 5.47 12.69
N VAL A 123 -4.36 5.71 11.58
CA VAL A 123 -5.00 6.02 10.30
C VAL A 123 -5.84 4.83 9.82
N ALA A 124 -5.30 3.63 9.90
CA ALA A 124 -6.02 2.42 9.49
C ALA A 124 -7.26 2.19 10.35
N SER A 125 -7.18 2.43 11.65
CA SER A 125 -8.33 2.29 12.54
C SER A 125 -9.45 3.26 12.21
N THR A 126 -9.11 4.44 11.72
CA THR A 126 -10.10 5.47 11.43
C THR A 126 -10.64 5.37 10.00
N TYR A 127 -9.77 5.12 9.04
CA TYR A 127 -10.12 5.19 7.62
C TYR A 127 -9.99 3.89 6.85
N GLY A 128 -9.37 2.89 7.44
CA GLY A 128 -9.07 1.63 6.75
C GLY A 128 -10.27 0.71 6.61
N TYR A 129 -10.28 -0.05 5.53
CA TYR A 129 -11.26 -1.09 5.32
C TYR A 129 -11.09 -2.14 6.41
N GLN A 130 -12.17 -2.42 7.13
CA GLN A 130 -12.18 -3.30 8.29
C GLN A 130 -11.17 -2.89 9.38
N GLU A 131 -10.85 -1.60 9.41
CA GLU A 131 -9.93 -1.05 10.41
C GLU A 131 -8.57 -1.77 10.43
N THR A 132 -8.14 -2.24 9.27
CA THR A 132 -6.96 -3.09 9.16
C THR A 132 -5.78 -2.36 8.54
N LEU A 133 -4.63 -2.49 9.18
CA LEU A 133 -3.35 -2.11 8.59
C LEU A 133 -2.76 -3.39 7.99
N VAL A 134 -2.62 -3.42 6.67
CA VAL A 134 -2.13 -4.60 5.97
C VAL A 134 -0.61 -4.60 5.97
N HIS A 135 -0.02 -5.73 6.34
CA HIS A 135 1.42 -5.93 6.25
C HIS A 135 1.71 -6.67 4.95
N ILE A 136 2.47 -6.05 4.07
CA ILE A 136 2.77 -6.62 2.76
C ILE A 136 3.74 -7.78 2.92
N SER A 137 3.34 -8.95 2.47
CA SER A 137 4.16 -10.16 2.54
C SER A 137 4.66 -10.60 1.18
N GLU A 138 4.02 -10.17 0.11
CA GLU A 138 4.45 -10.52 -1.24
C GLU A 138 4.05 -9.43 -2.23
N TYR A 139 4.83 -9.31 -3.28
CA TYR A 139 4.47 -8.42 -4.38
C TYR A 139 5.12 -8.93 -5.67
N ALA A 140 4.56 -8.53 -6.80
CA ALA A 140 5.11 -8.85 -8.10
C ALA A 140 4.92 -7.68 -9.05
N ASP A 141 5.92 -7.42 -9.86
CA ASP A 141 5.87 -6.39 -10.88
C ASP A 141 5.53 -7.06 -12.22
N ASN A 142 4.30 -6.89 -12.64
CA ASN A 142 3.80 -7.43 -13.90
C ASN A 142 3.61 -6.31 -14.92
N THR A 143 4.39 -5.23 -14.81
CA THR A 143 4.24 -4.07 -15.69
C THR A 143 4.95 -4.24 -17.02
N LEU A 144 5.83 -5.23 -17.14
CA LEU A 144 6.58 -5.46 -18.35
C LEU A 144 5.98 -6.53 -19.27
N ARG A 145 4.84 -7.08 -18.89
CA ARG A 145 4.20 -8.14 -19.63
C ARG A 145 2.76 -7.80 -19.96
N GLY A 146 2.28 -8.31 -21.08
CA GLY A 146 0.91 -8.13 -21.48
C GLY A 146 0.66 -6.79 -22.16
N SER A 147 -0.61 -6.51 -22.41
CA SER A 147 -1.02 -5.25 -23.01
C SER A 147 -1.05 -4.15 -21.93
N ALA A 148 -1.11 -2.91 -22.39
CA ALA A 148 -1.16 -1.78 -21.47
C ALA A 148 -2.32 -1.88 -20.47
N SER A 149 -3.43 -2.45 -20.88
CA SER A 149 -4.61 -2.57 -20.03
C SER A 149 -4.47 -3.65 -18.97
N THR A 150 -3.50 -4.56 -19.12
CA THR A 150 -3.30 -5.66 -18.17
C THR A 150 -2.04 -5.51 -17.32
N ARG A 151 -1.23 -4.51 -17.60
CA ARG A 151 -0.02 -4.28 -16.81
C ARG A 151 -0.37 -3.76 -15.43
N HIS A 152 0.25 -4.33 -14.43
CA HIS A 152 -0.06 -3.99 -13.05
C HIS A 152 1.03 -4.44 -12.08
N TRP A 153 0.96 -3.91 -10.86
CA TRP A 153 1.68 -4.46 -9.73
C TRP A 153 0.69 -5.29 -8.92
N ARG A 154 1.13 -6.43 -8.43
CA ARG A 154 0.32 -7.26 -7.57
C ARG A 154 0.90 -7.24 -6.18
N VAL A 155 0.04 -7.04 -5.18
CA VAL A 155 0.45 -6.94 -3.79
C VAL A 155 -0.42 -7.86 -2.95
N GLY A 156 0.19 -8.59 -2.05
CA GLY A 156 -0.52 -9.44 -1.12
C GLY A 156 -0.04 -9.24 0.30
N GLY A 157 -0.94 -9.40 1.25
CA GLY A 157 -0.60 -9.29 2.66
C GLY A 157 -1.80 -9.48 3.56
N ALA A 158 -1.55 -9.35 4.84
CA ALA A 158 -2.59 -9.54 5.85
C ALA A 158 -2.51 -8.52 6.97
#